data_37f678fd715ccfba9f6e99c75a9d319d
#
_entry.id   37f678fd715ccfba9f6e99c75a9d319d
#
_cell.length_a   1.000
_cell.length_b   1.000
_cell.length_c   1.000
_cell.angle_alpha   90.00
_cell.angle_beta   90.00
_cell.angle_gamma   90.00
#
_symmetry.space_group_name_H-M   'P 1'
#
loop_
_entity.id
_entity.type
_entity.pdbx_description
1 polymer ?
#
loop_
_entity_poly.entity_id
_entity_poly.type
_entity_poly.pdbx_seq_one_letter_code
_entity_poly.pdbx_strand_id
1 'polypeptide(L)'
;FEKMASDDTPFKVIYGVEGYLVDDLKEVVVRSKGQSLAVPTVVFDIETTGLNPKYEKIIELGAAKVRDGKVEDTFSTFINPGKSLPPRIIELTGICDADVKMAPYIDEVLDDFLAFVGEDVLLGHNLLFDYSFVKKAAVNQKKTFEKTGIDTLRIARRFLNDLESRK
;
A
#
# COMPACT_ATOMS: atom_id res chain seq x y z
N PHE A 1 -20.97 -26.05 -13.11
CA PHE A 1 -20.72 -25.96 -14.56
C PHE A 1 -20.63 -27.36 -15.19
N GLU A 2 -19.96 -28.32 -14.58
CA GLU A 2 -19.89 -29.71 -15.06
C GLU A 2 -21.29 -30.41 -15.22
N LYS A 3 -22.26 -30.00 -14.42
CA LYS A 3 -23.63 -30.56 -14.50
C LYS A 3 -24.47 -30.04 -15.67
N MET A 4 -24.03 -29.05 -16.42
CA MET A 4 -24.73 -28.46 -17.56
C MET A 4 -24.27 -28.98 -18.94
N ALA A 5 -23.16 -29.71 -18.97
CA ALA A 5 -22.68 -30.34 -20.20
C ALA A 5 -23.16 -31.79 -20.26
N SER A 6 -24.40 -32.01 -20.67
CA SER A 6 -24.84 -33.33 -21.11
C SER A 6 -24.35 -33.57 -22.53
N ASP A 7 -24.08 -34.84 -22.91
CA ASP A 7 -23.59 -35.25 -24.23
C ASP A 7 -24.42 -34.77 -25.45
N ASP A 8 -25.65 -34.25 -25.19
CA ASP A 8 -26.57 -33.74 -26.22
C ASP A 8 -26.47 -32.21 -26.47
N THR A 9 -25.49 -31.48 -25.84
CA THR A 9 -25.38 -30.05 -26.07
C THR A 9 -24.51 -29.72 -27.27
N PRO A 10 -24.94 -28.83 -28.18
CA PRO A 10 -24.16 -28.44 -29.38
C PRO A 10 -22.99 -27.52 -29.09
N PHE A 11 -22.68 -27.26 -27.84
CA PHE A 11 -21.54 -26.42 -27.45
C PHE A 11 -20.54 -27.17 -26.56
N LYS A 12 -19.29 -26.84 -26.72
CA LYS A 12 -18.18 -27.37 -25.93
C LYS A 12 -17.74 -26.35 -24.89
N VAL A 13 -17.67 -26.75 -23.62
CA VAL A 13 -17.11 -25.93 -22.56
C VAL A 13 -15.58 -26.14 -22.57
N ILE A 14 -14.83 -25.07 -22.74
CA ILE A 14 -13.37 -25.05 -22.64
C ILE A 14 -12.99 -24.32 -21.39
N TYR A 15 -12.28 -24.98 -20.48
CA TYR A 15 -11.69 -24.37 -19.31
C TYR A 15 -10.36 -23.73 -19.68
N GLY A 16 -10.17 -22.48 -19.34
CA GLY A 16 -8.93 -21.75 -19.56
C GLY A 16 -8.55 -20.93 -18.33
N VAL A 17 -7.29 -20.66 -18.19
CA VAL A 17 -6.73 -19.73 -17.21
C VAL A 17 -6.06 -18.62 -17.98
N GLU A 18 -6.43 -17.38 -17.70
CA GLU A 18 -5.66 -16.22 -18.13
C GLU A 18 -4.57 -15.97 -17.09
N GLY A 19 -3.33 -16.16 -17.49
CA GLY A 19 -2.17 -15.94 -16.64
C GLY A 19 -1.39 -14.73 -17.16
N TYR A 20 -1.06 -13.80 -16.25
CA TYR A 20 -0.15 -12.72 -16.54
C TYR A 20 1.25 -13.15 -16.10
N LEU A 21 2.18 -13.28 -17.07
CA LEU A 21 3.58 -13.46 -16.74
C LEU A 21 4.15 -12.11 -16.31
N VAL A 22 4.30 -11.92 -15.02
CA VAL A 22 4.92 -10.73 -14.45
C VAL A 22 6.33 -11.10 -14.02
N ASP A 23 7.34 -10.37 -14.51
CA ASP A 23 8.71 -10.50 -14.03
C ASP A 23 8.87 -9.62 -12.78
N ASP A 24 8.38 -10.11 -11.64
CA ASP A 24 8.42 -9.42 -10.35
C ASP A 24 9.85 -9.13 -9.85
N LEU A 25 10.86 -9.69 -10.52
CA LEU A 25 12.24 -9.56 -10.09
C LEU A 25 12.98 -8.40 -10.75
N LYS A 26 12.44 -7.79 -11.81
CA LYS A 26 13.16 -6.76 -12.57
C LYS A 26 13.07 -5.37 -11.96
N GLU A 27 11.95 -5.00 -11.40
CA GLU A 27 11.73 -3.64 -10.92
C GLU A 27 11.60 -3.57 -9.40
N VAL A 28 12.67 -3.22 -8.71
CA VAL A 28 12.64 -2.87 -7.28
C VAL A 28 12.20 -1.41 -7.06
N VAL A 29 12.22 -0.60 -8.12
CA VAL A 29 11.80 0.79 -8.14
C VAL A 29 10.60 0.95 -9.06
N VAL A 30 9.46 1.37 -8.52
CA VAL A 30 8.26 1.67 -9.30
C VAL A 30 8.36 3.07 -9.89
N ARG A 31 8.07 3.22 -11.18
CA ARG A 31 8.16 4.49 -11.92
C ARG A 31 9.54 5.15 -11.84
N SER A 32 10.59 4.33 -12.01
CA SER A 32 11.98 4.82 -12.01
C SER A 32 12.19 5.91 -13.07
N LYS A 33 12.91 6.95 -12.67
CA LYS A 33 13.40 8.01 -13.56
C LYS A 33 14.93 7.98 -13.67
N GLY A 34 15.56 6.85 -13.30
CA GLY A 34 17.01 6.70 -13.29
C GLY A 34 17.71 7.47 -12.15
N GLN A 35 16.96 7.86 -11.12
CA GLN A 35 17.51 8.57 -9.95
C GLN A 35 18.44 7.69 -9.12
N SER A 36 19.40 8.34 -8.44
CA SER A 36 20.24 7.67 -7.45
C SER A 36 19.43 7.19 -6.25
N LEU A 37 19.89 6.15 -5.57
CA LEU A 37 19.32 5.70 -4.28
C LEU A 37 19.67 6.65 -3.12
N ALA A 38 20.60 7.59 -3.33
CA ALA A 38 20.98 8.62 -2.36
C ALA A 38 20.06 9.88 -2.42
N VAL A 39 18.93 9.80 -3.09
CA VAL A 39 17.94 10.90 -3.11
C VAL A 39 17.18 10.98 -1.79
N PRO A 40 16.63 12.15 -1.44
CA PRO A 40 15.70 12.25 -0.32
C PRO A 40 14.55 11.28 -0.48
N THR A 41 14.21 10.59 0.59
CA THR A 41 13.15 9.60 0.60
C THR A 41 12.16 9.85 1.72
N VAL A 42 10.90 9.52 1.48
CA VAL A 42 9.87 9.42 2.52
C VAL A 42 9.57 7.95 2.73
N VAL A 43 10.01 7.43 3.86
CA VAL A 43 9.62 6.09 4.33
C VAL A 43 8.23 6.21 4.91
N PHE A 44 7.27 5.41 4.43
CA PHE A 44 5.93 5.44 4.99
C PHE A 44 5.29 4.07 5.07
N ASP A 45 4.37 3.96 6.00
CA ASP A 45 3.60 2.78 6.30
C ASP A 45 2.20 3.19 6.79
N ILE A 46 1.20 2.34 6.60
CA ILE A 46 -0.16 2.58 7.04
C ILE A 46 -0.73 1.37 7.76
N GLU A 47 -1.62 1.64 8.72
CA GLU A 47 -2.52 0.63 9.23
C GLU A 47 -3.93 0.82 8.66
N THR A 48 -4.64 -0.28 8.46
CA THR A 48 -5.92 -0.27 7.75
C THR A 48 -6.95 -1.19 8.41
N THR A 49 -8.22 -0.99 8.11
CA THR A 49 -9.30 -1.89 8.54
C THR A 49 -9.33 -3.22 7.79
N GLY A 50 -8.44 -3.44 6.82
CA GLY A 50 -8.32 -4.67 6.03
C GLY A 50 -7.54 -4.46 4.73
N LEU A 51 -7.49 -5.47 3.88
CA LEU A 51 -6.51 -5.54 2.78
C LEU A 51 -6.93 -4.87 1.47
N ASN A 52 -8.22 -4.60 1.26
CA ASN A 52 -8.71 -4.13 -0.03
C ASN A 52 -9.01 -2.63 0.00
N PRO A 53 -8.24 -1.78 -0.71
CA PRO A 53 -8.42 -0.32 -0.69
C PRO A 53 -9.80 0.12 -1.22
N LYS A 54 -10.52 -0.73 -1.94
CA LYS A 54 -11.87 -0.41 -2.43
C LYS A 54 -12.89 -0.32 -1.30
N TYR A 55 -12.77 -1.14 -0.27
CA TYR A 55 -13.76 -1.30 0.79
C TYR A 55 -13.24 -0.87 2.16
N GLU A 56 -11.92 -0.91 2.34
CA GLU A 56 -11.28 -0.68 3.62
C GLU A 56 -10.75 0.75 3.76
N LYS A 57 -10.42 1.12 4.99
CA LYS A 57 -10.03 2.48 5.38
C LYS A 57 -8.66 2.48 6.04
N ILE A 58 -7.91 3.56 5.87
CA ILE A 58 -6.71 3.86 6.66
C ILE A 58 -7.16 4.18 8.09
N ILE A 59 -6.41 3.68 9.08
CA ILE A 59 -6.61 3.96 10.51
C ILE A 59 -5.39 4.59 11.16
N GLU A 60 -4.21 4.44 10.56
CA GLU A 60 -3.00 5.15 10.94
C GLU A 60 -2.18 5.45 9.69
N LEU A 61 -1.51 6.58 9.69
CA LEU A 61 -0.60 7.02 8.64
C LEU A 61 0.69 7.51 9.29
N GLY A 62 1.77 6.76 9.07
CA GLY A 62 3.10 7.09 9.58
C GLY A 62 4.09 7.34 8.45
N ALA A 63 4.91 8.37 8.56
CA ALA A 63 5.96 8.63 7.59
C ALA A 63 7.18 9.32 8.23
N ALA A 64 8.36 9.12 7.61
CA ALA A 64 9.60 9.78 8.01
C ALA A 64 10.36 10.26 6.77
N LYS A 65 10.75 11.52 6.76
CA LYS A 65 11.69 12.05 5.78
C LYS A 65 13.10 11.65 6.12
N VAL A 66 13.79 11.05 5.15
CA VAL A 66 15.17 10.61 5.31
C VAL A 66 16.05 11.28 4.25
N ARG A 67 17.12 11.93 4.68
CA ARG A 67 18.16 12.50 3.84
C ARG A 67 19.52 12.12 4.39
N ASP A 68 20.42 11.67 3.52
CA ASP A 68 21.79 11.26 3.90
C ASP A 68 21.81 10.26 5.08
N GLY A 69 20.84 9.34 5.11
CA GLY A 69 20.70 8.31 6.15
C GLY A 69 20.21 8.83 7.52
N LYS A 70 19.73 10.08 7.60
CA LYS A 70 19.21 10.69 8.82
C LYS A 70 17.74 11.03 8.65
N VAL A 71 16.96 10.80 9.70
CA VAL A 71 15.58 11.27 9.79
C VAL A 71 15.61 12.78 10.04
N GLU A 72 15.01 13.54 9.12
CA GLU A 72 14.89 15.01 9.22
C GLU A 72 13.57 15.44 9.81
N ASP A 73 12.50 14.72 9.47
CA ASP A 73 11.14 15.07 9.88
C ASP A 73 10.26 13.82 9.95
N THR A 74 9.17 13.87 10.70
CA THR A 74 8.23 12.77 10.85
C THR A 74 6.78 13.25 10.76
N PHE A 75 5.93 12.40 10.21
CA PHE A 75 4.49 12.57 10.15
C PHE A 75 3.84 11.34 10.78
N SER A 76 2.95 11.51 11.72
CA SER A 76 2.21 10.41 12.33
C SER A 76 0.85 10.89 12.80
N THR A 77 -0.19 10.15 12.42
CA THR A 77 -1.55 10.45 12.86
C THR A 77 -2.45 9.23 12.79
N PHE A 78 -3.34 9.07 13.76
CA PHE A 78 -4.49 8.19 13.63
C PHE A 78 -5.51 8.80 12.68
N ILE A 79 -6.30 7.93 12.04
CA ILE A 79 -7.35 8.31 11.10
C ILE A 79 -8.66 7.66 11.54
N ASN A 80 -9.71 8.45 11.60
CA ASN A 80 -11.04 7.92 11.88
C ASN A 80 -11.61 7.19 10.65
N PRO A 81 -11.84 5.87 10.71
CA PRO A 81 -12.39 5.12 9.57
C PRO A 81 -13.89 5.34 9.37
N GLY A 82 -14.59 6.01 10.31
CA GLY A 82 -16.03 6.19 10.32
C GLY A 82 -16.83 4.91 10.64
N LYS A 83 -16.16 3.86 11.13
CA LYS A 83 -16.74 2.57 11.53
C LYS A 83 -15.91 1.95 12.65
N SER A 84 -16.50 1.03 13.41
CA SER A 84 -15.75 0.23 14.40
C SER A 84 -14.72 -0.66 13.73
N LEU A 85 -13.61 -0.87 14.44
CA LEU A 85 -12.52 -1.71 13.97
C LEU A 85 -12.87 -3.20 14.13
N PRO A 86 -12.58 -4.02 13.10
CA PRO A 86 -12.71 -5.46 13.23
C PRO A 86 -11.80 -6.00 14.36
N PRO A 87 -12.27 -6.96 15.20
CA PRO A 87 -11.47 -7.50 16.30
C PRO A 87 -10.09 -8.01 15.88
N ARG A 88 -10.01 -8.62 14.69
CA ARG A 88 -8.74 -9.09 14.11
C ARG A 88 -7.76 -7.93 13.83
N ILE A 89 -8.26 -6.77 13.45
CA ILE A 89 -7.41 -5.59 13.20
C ILE A 89 -6.88 -5.04 14.52
N ILE A 90 -7.73 -4.97 15.55
CA ILE A 90 -7.31 -4.57 16.91
C ILE A 90 -6.21 -5.51 17.43
N GLU A 91 -6.38 -6.82 17.26
CA GLU A 91 -5.39 -7.82 17.65
C GLU A 91 -4.06 -7.68 16.89
N LEU A 92 -4.15 -7.38 15.58
CA LEU A 92 -2.98 -7.27 14.69
C LEU A 92 -2.19 -5.99 14.93
N THR A 93 -2.87 -4.86 15.04
CA THR A 93 -2.24 -3.53 15.07
C THR A 93 -2.08 -2.96 16.48
N GLY A 94 -2.86 -3.46 17.44
CA GLY A 94 -2.97 -2.89 18.78
C GLY A 94 -3.82 -1.61 18.85
N ILE A 95 -4.26 -1.08 17.71
CA ILE A 95 -5.09 0.13 17.63
C ILE A 95 -6.54 -0.25 17.97
N CYS A 96 -7.18 0.49 18.86
CA CYS A 96 -8.56 0.25 19.26
C CYS A 96 -9.50 1.39 18.84
N ASP A 97 -10.81 1.17 18.94
CA ASP A 97 -11.81 2.17 18.56
C ASP A 97 -11.62 3.51 19.32
N ALA A 98 -11.13 3.47 20.56
CA ALA A 98 -10.89 4.68 21.35
C ALA A 98 -9.81 5.58 20.75
N ASP A 99 -8.78 4.99 20.13
CA ASP A 99 -7.65 5.70 19.54
C ASP A 99 -8.07 6.48 18.29
N VAL A 100 -8.95 5.87 17.48
CA VAL A 100 -9.36 6.45 16.18
C VAL A 100 -10.64 7.27 16.22
N LYS A 101 -11.45 7.13 17.28
CA LYS A 101 -12.79 7.74 17.36
C LYS A 101 -12.76 9.26 17.26
N MET A 102 -11.76 9.89 17.89
CA MET A 102 -11.60 11.35 17.90
C MET A 102 -10.52 11.83 16.93
N ALA A 103 -9.94 10.93 16.16
CA ALA A 103 -8.97 11.27 15.13
C ALA A 103 -9.64 11.95 13.93
N PRO A 104 -8.91 12.76 13.16
CA PRO A 104 -9.42 13.36 11.93
C PRO A 104 -9.76 12.29 10.89
N TYR A 105 -10.64 12.62 9.96
CA TYR A 105 -10.87 11.80 8.78
C TYR A 105 -9.72 11.94 7.77
N ILE A 106 -9.54 10.95 6.89
CA ILE A 106 -8.49 10.99 5.87
C ILE A 106 -8.59 12.25 4.99
N ASP A 107 -9.79 12.77 4.77
CA ASP A 107 -10.03 13.95 3.95
C ASP A 107 -9.46 15.23 4.59
N GLU A 108 -9.34 15.26 5.91
CA GLU A 108 -8.79 16.39 6.66
C GLU A 108 -7.26 16.36 6.73
N VAL A 109 -6.66 15.17 6.61
CA VAL A 109 -5.22 14.94 6.81
C VAL A 109 -4.44 14.83 5.50
N LEU A 110 -5.14 14.46 4.42
CA LEU A 110 -4.49 14.10 3.17
C LEU A 110 -3.62 15.21 2.58
N ASP A 111 -4.06 16.48 2.66
CA ASP A 111 -3.29 17.60 2.13
C ASP A 111 -1.97 17.79 2.86
N ASP A 112 -1.99 17.69 4.18
CA ASP A 112 -0.79 17.80 5.00
C ASP A 112 0.17 16.65 4.70
N PHE A 113 -0.35 15.43 4.53
CA PHE A 113 0.47 14.29 4.13
C PHE A 113 1.06 14.45 2.72
N LEU A 114 0.27 14.90 1.75
CA LEU A 114 0.77 15.15 0.39
C LEU A 114 1.83 16.25 0.37
N ALA A 115 1.65 17.30 1.17
CA ALA A 115 2.64 18.36 1.35
C ALA A 115 3.90 17.84 2.04
N PHE A 116 3.74 16.98 3.07
CA PHE A 116 4.87 16.32 3.73
C PHE A 116 5.67 15.47 2.75
N VAL A 117 5.04 14.64 1.92
CA VAL A 117 5.73 13.84 0.91
C VAL A 117 6.44 14.71 -0.13
N GLY A 118 5.83 15.80 -0.55
CA GLY A 118 6.39 16.69 -1.58
C GLY A 118 6.76 15.94 -2.86
N GLU A 119 7.96 16.15 -3.38
CA GLU A 119 8.48 15.48 -4.58
C GLU A 119 9.46 14.34 -4.25
N ASP A 120 9.61 13.99 -2.98
CA ASP A 120 10.54 12.96 -2.53
C ASP A 120 10.09 11.56 -3.00
N VAL A 121 11.04 10.65 -3.09
CA VAL A 121 10.83 9.25 -3.46
C VAL A 121 10.22 8.50 -2.28
N LEU A 122 9.19 7.71 -2.52
CA LEU A 122 8.59 6.88 -1.48
C LEU A 122 9.42 5.61 -1.24
N LEU A 123 9.49 5.17 0.00
CA LEU A 123 10.08 3.89 0.39
C LEU A 123 9.12 3.19 1.36
N GLY A 124 8.88 1.90 1.15
CA GLY A 124 8.03 1.09 2.02
C GLY A 124 8.29 -0.40 1.84
N HIS A 125 7.73 -1.20 2.73
CA HIS A 125 7.79 -2.66 2.65
C HIS A 125 6.47 -3.19 2.10
N ASN A 126 6.47 -3.77 0.89
CA ASN A 126 5.28 -4.02 0.09
C ASN A 126 4.55 -2.72 -0.28
N LEU A 127 5.34 -1.72 -0.68
CA LEU A 127 4.94 -0.35 -0.92
C LEU A 127 3.63 -0.17 -1.71
N LEU A 128 3.34 -1.08 -2.65
CA LEU A 128 2.14 -0.97 -3.48
C LEU A 128 0.85 -1.09 -2.65
N PHE A 129 0.89 -1.79 -1.52
CA PHE A 129 -0.25 -1.87 -0.62
C PHE A 129 -0.58 -0.48 -0.07
N ASP A 130 0.37 0.16 0.61
CA ASP A 130 0.20 1.48 1.23
C ASP A 130 -0.11 2.56 0.21
N TYR A 131 0.64 2.55 -0.88
CA TYR A 131 0.44 3.45 -2.01
C TYR A 131 -0.99 3.38 -2.56
N SER A 132 -1.57 2.19 -2.66
CA SER A 132 -2.91 2.00 -3.24
C SER A 132 -4.01 2.66 -2.41
N PHE A 133 -3.89 2.64 -1.09
CA PHE A 133 -4.83 3.28 -0.17
C PHE A 133 -4.73 4.81 -0.24
N VAL A 134 -3.51 5.36 -0.17
CA VAL A 134 -3.29 6.79 -0.29
C VAL A 134 -3.70 7.31 -1.67
N LYS A 135 -3.35 6.58 -2.73
CA LYS A 135 -3.78 6.90 -4.10
C LYS A 135 -5.29 6.96 -4.23
N LYS A 136 -6.00 6.00 -3.63
CA LYS A 136 -7.46 6.01 -3.63
C LYS A 136 -8.01 7.20 -2.88
N ALA A 137 -7.48 7.53 -1.70
CA ALA A 137 -7.90 8.71 -0.95
C ALA A 137 -7.71 9.99 -1.78
N ALA A 138 -6.57 10.13 -2.46
CA ALA A 138 -6.28 11.25 -3.34
C ALA A 138 -7.28 11.35 -4.52
N VAL A 139 -7.53 10.24 -5.21
CA VAL A 139 -8.49 10.18 -6.32
C VAL A 139 -9.90 10.57 -5.88
N ASN A 140 -10.34 10.10 -4.70
CA ASN A 140 -11.64 10.45 -4.16
C ASN A 140 -11.78 11.97 -3.92
N GLN A 141 -10.69 12.65 -3.59
CA GLN A 141 -10.64 14.11 -3.42
C GLN A 141 -10.24 14.85 -4.71
N LYS A 142 -10.21 14.16 -5.87
CA LYS A 142 -9.80 14.72 -7.16
C LYS A 142 -8.37 15.28 -7.17
N LYS A 143 -7.49 14.70 -6.34
CA LYS A 143 -6.08 15.05 -6.22
C LYS A 143 -5.21 14.04 -6.95
N THR A 144 -4.02 14.50 -7.35
CA THR A 144 -3.02 13.65 -8.00
C THR A 144 -2.05 13.11 -6.96
N PHE A 145 -1.77 11.81 -7.01
CA PHE A 145 -0.71 11.17 -6.22
C PHE A 145 0.04 10.19 -7.12
N GLU A 146 1.06 10.70 -7.80
CA GLU A 146 1.88 9.94 -8.75
C GLU A 146 3.33 10.06 -8.32
N LYS A 147 3.85 9.03 -7.64
CA LYS A 147 5.17 9.03 -7.02
C LYS A 147 6.05 7.90 -7.53
N THR A 148 7.36 8.13 -7.56
CA THR A 148 8.36 7.08 -7.66
C THR A 148 8.47 6.38 -6.30
N GLY A 149 8.62 5.07 -6.29
CA GLY A 149 8.70 4.33 -5.03
C GLY A 149 9.71 3.19 -5.08
N ILE A 150 10.33 2.93 -3.95
CA ILE A 150 11.27 1.83 -3.71
C ILE A 150 10.59 0.83 -2.77
N ASP A 151 10.49 -0.41 -3.22
CA ASP A 151 9.85 -1.48 -2.45
C ASP A 151 10.91 -2.38 -1.80
N THR A 152 11.05 -2.29 -0.48
CA THR A 152 12.04 -3.08 0.25
C THR A 152 11.73 -4.57 0.29
N LEU A 153 10.45 -4.98 0.15
CA LEU A 153 10.09 -6.40 0.01
C LEU A 153 10.65 -6.98 -1.29
N ARG A 154 10.57 -6.24 -2.39
CA ARG A 154 11.16 -6.65 -3.68
C ARG A 154 12.68 -6.71 -3.61
N ILE A 155 13.32 -5.75 -2.93
CA ILE A 155 14.76 -5.79 -2.66
C ILE A 155 15.12 -7.04 -1.86
N ALA A 156 14.40 -7.31 -0.77
CA ALA A 156 14.64 -8.47 0.06
C ALA A 156 14.48 -9.79 -0.72
N ARG A 157 13.43 -9.91 -1.52
CA ARG A 157 13.20 -11.09 -2.37
C ARG A 157 14.31 -11.32 -3.40
N ARG A 158 14.92 -10.26 -3.89
CA ARG A 158 15.98 -10.33 -4.90
C ARG A 158 17.35 -10.65 -4.30
N PHE A 159 17.68 -10.10 -3.14
CA PHE A 159 19.04 -10.13 -2.60
C PHE A 159 19.19 -10.98 -1.33
N LEU A 160 18.10 -11.34 -0.67
CA LEU A 160 18.10 -12.10 0.58
C LEU A 160 17.41 -13.46 0.38
N ASN A 161 17.90 -14.24 -0.59
CA ASN A 161 17.28 -15.52 -1.00
C ASN A 161 17.35 -16.60 0.07
N ASP A 162 18.32 -16.51 0.98
CA ASP A 162 18.58 -17.54 2.02
C ASP A 162 17.74 -17.35 3.29
N LEU A 163 16.91 -16.30 3.34
CA LEU A 163 16.02 -16.07 4.48
C LEU A 163 14.72 -16.86 4.33
N GLU A 164 14.30 -17.55 5.40
CA GLU A 164 13.03 -18.29 5.47
C GLU A 164 11.81 -17.35 5.37
N SER A 165 11.94 -16.13 5.91
CA SER A 165 10.93 -15.09 5.82
C SER A 165 11.55 -13.75 5.38
N ARG A 166 10.82 -13.00 4.55
CA ARG A 166 11.21 -11.69 4.04
C ARG A 166 10.15 -10.62 4.37
N LYS A 167 9.35 -10.94 5.41
CA LYS A 167 8.35 -10.02 5.98
C LYS A 167 8.96 -9.26 7.14
#